data_ce0a554ab980422911c0c5fa66d84c5a
#
_entry.id   ce0a554ab980422911c0c5fa66d84c5a
#
_cell.length_a   1.000
_cell.length_b   1.000
_cell.length_c   1.000
_cell.angle_alpha   90.00
_cell.angle_beta   90.00
_cell.angle_gamma   90.00
#
_symmetry.space_group_name_H-M   'P 1'
#
loop_
_entity.id
_entity.type
_entity.pdbx_description
1 polymer ?
#
loop_
_entity_poly.entity_id
_entity_poly.type
_entity_poly.pdbx_seq_one_letter_code
_entity_poly.pdbx_strand_id
1 'polypeptide(L)'
;MFVSATLLIAYFPGHYELILFGLYSIPSHMLISPFPHEPYLLLIAKYYTPLTISLVAMLGCGIAGFLDYWLLMPLINHRSLRPKFENNSLYQKSLHIFKKSPFLLLSGAAMSPIPYYPFKFLSIAGNYPLWKYQTALLVGRMPRYFLLALLGKALQVPTWLLVVIFFVLMMLPFAQKLKLPGKKHRQHARRKKQAERDLVMPEYDELIPISEGADSYHTVPNS
;
A
#
# COMPACT_ATOMS: atom_id res chain seq x y z
N MET A 1 -25.33 13.56 1.61
CA MET A 1 -24.68 12.68 2.59
C MET A 1 -25.03 13.06 4.05
N PHE A 2 -24.83 14.30 4.51
CA PHE A 2 -25.17 14.70 5.89
C PHE A 2 -26.67 14.60 6.20
N VAL A 3 -27.54 15.04 5.29
CA VAL A 3 -29.01 15.00 5.46
C VAL A 3 -29.52 13.55 5.58
N SER A 4 -29.01 12.61 4.79
CA SER A 4 -29.38 11.19 4.88
C SER A 4 -28.88 10.54 6.16
N ALA A 5 -27.73 10.93 6.68
CA ALA A 5 -27.22 10.49 7.97
C ALA A 5 -28.08 10.98 9.13
N THR A 6 -28.48 12.25 9.11
CA THR A 6 -29.32 12.84 10.14
C THR A 6 -30.71 12.19 10.17
N LEU A 7 -31.28 11.91 9.00
CA LEU A 7 -32.56 11.20 8.89
C LEU A 7 -32.46 9.75 9.42
N LEU A 8 -31.39 9.02 9.10
CA LEU A 8 -31.16 7.66 9.60
C LEU A 8 -30.99 7.64 11.13
N ILE A 9 -30.27 8.58 11.70
CA ILE A 9 -30.07 8.70 13.15
C ILE A 9 -31.39 9.07 13.84
N ALA A 10 -32.20 9.95 13.25
CA ALA A 10 -33.52 10.33 13.77
C ALA A 10 -34.52 9.16 13.75
N TYR A 11 -34.38 8.26 12.75
CA TYR A 11 -35.28 7.11 12.63
C TYR A 11 -34.88 5.92 13.53
N PHE A 12 -33.56 5.79 13.83
CA PHE A 12 -33.01 4.71 14.66
C PHE A 12 -32.10 5.25 15.78
N PRO A 13 -32.65 5.96 16.78
CA PRO A 13 -31.85 6.61 17.82
C PRO A 13 -31.03 5.61 18.68
N GLY A 14 -31.47 4.34 18.77
CA GLY A 14 -30.76 3.30 19.51
C GLY A 14 -29.54 2.70 18.80
N HIS A 15 -29.29 3.04 17.51
CA HIS A 15 -28.20 2.47 16.70
C HIS A 15 -27.32 3.54 16.06
N TYR A 16 -27.29 4.75 16.62
CA TYR A 16 -26.54 5.88 16.06
C TYR A 16 -25.05 5.58 15.91
N GLU A 17 -24.46 4.84 16.86
CA GLU A 17 -23.05 4.46 16.82
C GLU A 17 -22.73 3.55 15.64
N LEU A 18 -23.64 2.61 15.33
CA LEU A 18 -23.50 1.70 14.21
C LEU A 18 -23.64 2.45 12.86
N ILE A 19 -24.53 3.44 12.80
CA ILE A 19 -24.72 4.30 11.64
C ILE A 19 -23.48 5.17 11.41
N LEU A 20 -22.93 5.76 12.48
CA LEU A 20 -21.69 6.54 12.43
C LEU A 20 -20.51 5.68 11.98
N PHE A 21 -20.42 4.44 12.48
CA PHE A 21 -19.40 3.48 12.06
C PHE A 21 -19.53 3.14 10.57
N GLY A 22 -20.74 2.87 10.07
CA GLY A 22 -20.99 2.62 8.66
C GLY A 22 -20.59 3.81 7.77
N LEU A 23 -20.97 5.03 8.16
CA LEU A 23 -20.58 6.25 7.45
C LEU A 23 -19.06 6.47 7.47
N TYR A 24 -18.41 6.25 8.60
CA TYR A 24 -16.96 6.35 8.74
C TYR A 24 -16.23 5.27 7.92
N SER A 25 -16.84 4.08 7.77
CA SER A 25 -16.26 2.98 7.00
C SER A 25 -16.02 3.36 5.54
N ILE A 26 -16.89 4.20 4.94
CA ILE A 26 -16.74 4.59 3.54
C ILE A 26 -15.43 5.35 3.30
N PRO A 27 -15.17 6.53 3.92
CA PRO A 27 -13.93 7.26 3.68
C PRO A 27 -12.69 6.53 4.19
N SER A 28 -12.79 5.73 5.25
CA SER A 28 -11.65 4.97 5.79
C SER A 28 -11.16 3.85 4.86
N HIS A 29 -12.02 3.36 3.95
CA HIS A 29 -11.68 2.32 2.97
C HIS A 29 -11.26 2.86 1.61
N MET A 30 -11.36 4.16 1.37
CA MET A 30 -10.92 4.77 0.11
C MET A 30 -9.41 4.65 -0.05
N LEU A 31 -8.93 4.64 -1.31
CA LEU A 31 -7.50 4.48 -1.65
C LEU A 31 -6.63 5.56 -1.01
N ILE A 32 -7.13 6.80 -0.92
CA ILE A 32 -6.40 7.96 -0.39
C ILE A 32 -6.98 8.31 0.99
N SER A 33 -7.05 7.34 1.89
CA SER A 33 -7.54 7.61 3.24
C SER A 33 -6.42 7.53 4.26
N PRO A 34 -6.19 8.58 5.05
CA PRO A 34 -5.29 8.53 6.19
C PRO A 34 -5.94 7.89 7.43
N PHE A 35 -7.24 7.60 7.39
CA PHE A 35 -8.00 7.19 8.55
C PHE A 35 -7.94 5.68 8.77
N PRO A 36 -7.36 5.20 9.89
CA PRO A 36 -7.32 3.79 10.23
C PRO A 36 -8.72 3.29 10.62
N HIS A 37 -9.18 2.23 9.97
CA HIS A 37 -10.48 1.64 10.20
C HIS A 37 -10.53 0.70 11.42
N GLU A 38 -9.46 -0.04 11.64
CA GLU A 38 -9.38 -1.13 12.60
C GLU A 38 -9.63 -0.70 14.05
N PRO A 39 -9.07 0.41 14.58
CA PRO A 39 -9.31 0.82 15.97
C PRO A 39 -10.77 1.17 16.24
N TYR A 40 -11.46 1.78 15.26
CA TYR A 40 -12.86 2.11 15.42
C TYR A 40 -13.75 0.86 15.36
N LEU A 41 -13.40 -0.11 14.50
CA LEU A 41 -14.06 -1.42 14.47
C LEU A 41 -13.95 -2.14 15.82
N LEU A 42 -12.77 -2.16 16.44
CA LEU A 42 -12.53 -2.74 17.76
C LEU A 42 -13.34 -2.03 18.86
N LEU A 43 -13.48 -0.71 18.76
CA LEU A 43 -14.28 0.09 19.71
C LEU A 43 -15.75 -0.32 19.64
N ILE A 44 -16.35 -0.34 18.46
CA ILE A 44 -17.77 -0.66 18.26
C ILE A 44 -18.06 -2.14 18.58
N ALA A 45 -17.07 -3.02 18.44
CA ALA A 45 -17.22 -4.45 18.73
C ALA A 45 -17.56 -4.76 20.19
N LYS A 46 -17.41 -3.81 21.10
CA LYS A 46 -17.83 -3.95 22.50
C LYS A 46 -19.36 -3.95 22.68
N TYR A 47 -20.05 -3.23 21.81
CA TYR A 47 -21.49 -2.92 21.96
C TYR A 47 -22.37 -3.78 21.08
N TYR A 48 -21.85 -4.27 19.94
CA TYR A 48 -22.63 -4.99 18.93
C TYR A 48 -22.07 -6.38 18.67
N THR A 49 -22.86 -7.23 18.00
CA THR A 49 -22.41 -8.58 17.63
C THR A 49 -21.32 -8.50 16.54
N PRO A 50 -20.31 -9.40 16.57
CA PRO A 50 -19.24 -9.42 15.57
C PRO A 50 -19.75 -9.51 14.14
N LEU A 51 -20.85 -10.24 13.93
CA LEU A 51 -21.46 -10.41 12.62
C LEU A 51 -22.04 -9.08 12.10
N THR A 52 -22.82 -8.37 12.95
CA THR A 52 -23.44 -7.08 12.58
C THR A 52 -22.38 -6.05 12.19
N ILE A 53 -21.30 -5.93 12.98
CA ILE A 53 -20.20 -5.00 12.70
C ILE A 53 -19.50 -5.35 11.41
N SER A 54 -19.22 -6.64 11.19
CA SER A 54 -18.57 -7.11 9.97
C SER A 54 -19.42 -6.81 8.73
N LEU A 55 -20.73 -7.00 8.80
CA LEU A 55 -21.64 -6.68 7.70
C LEU A 55 -21.67 -5.19 7.40
N VAL A 56 -21.76 -4.34 8.43
CA VAL A 56 -21.73 -2.88 8.24
C VAL A 56 -20.40 -2.41 7.69
N ALA A 57 -19.27 -2.95 8.20
CA ALA A 57 -17.94 -2.66 7.66
C ALA A 57 -17.81 -3.10 6.19
N MET A 58 -18.39 -4.25 5.84
CA MET A 58 -18.41 -4.76 4.45
C MET A 58 -19.23 -3.87 3.52
N LEU A 59 -20.40 -3.39 3.96
CA LEU A 59 -21.20 -2.43 3.19
C LEU A 59 -20.40 -1.15 2.91
N GLY A 60 -19.78 -0.58 3.94
CA GLY A 60 -18.92 0.59 3.79
C GLY A 60 -17.73 0.34 2.85
N CYS A 61 -17.08 -0.83 2.99
CA CYS A 61 -15.99 -1.27 2.12
C CYS A 61 -16.45 -1.45 0.66
N GLY A 62 -17.63 -2.04 0.44
CA GLY A 62 -18.21 -2.22 -0.89
C GLY A 62 -18.49 -0.89 -1.59
N ILE A 63 -19.12 0.05 -0.88
CA ILE A 63 -19.39 1.40 -1.38
C ILE A 63 -18.08 2.12 -1.70
N ALA A 64 -17.09 2.09 -0.79
CA ALA A 64 -15.78 2.69 -1.01
C ALA A 64 -15.05 2.06 -2.21
N GLY A 65 -15.12 0.74 -2.35
CA GLY A 65 -14.53 0.03 -3.49
C GLY A 65 -15.17 0.42 -4.83
N PHE A 66 -16.48 0.63 -4.85
CA PHE A 66 -17.19 1.11 -6.02
C PHE A 66 -16.77 2.55 -6.37
N LEU A 67 -16.75 3.44 -5.36
CA LEU A 67 -16.34 4.84 -5.53
C LEU A 67 -14.90 4.94 -6.02
N ASP A 68 -13.98 4.17 -5.44
CA ASP A 68 -12.58 4.17 -5.86
C ASP A 68 -12.42 3.68 -7.30
N TYR A 69 -13.12 2.62 -7.67
CA TYR A 69 -13.07 2.12 -9.04
C TYR A 69 -13.55 3.17 -10.03
N TRP A 70 -14.67 3.81 -9.73
CA TRP A 70 -15.27 4.83 -10.59
C TRP A 70 -14.43 6.10 -10.67
N LEU A 71 -13.83 6.51 -9.54
CA LEU A 71 -13.00 7.72 -9.46
C LEU A 71 -11.60 7.52 -10.09
N LEU A 72 -10.99 6.36 -9.87
CA LEU A 72 -9.61 6.09 -10.30
C LEU A 72 -9.52 5.64 -11.76
N MET A 73 -10.58 5.01 -12.29
CA MET A 73 -10.60 4.55 -13.69
C MET A 73 -10.30 5.68 -14.69
N PRO A 74 -11.00 6.84 -14.67
CA PRO A 74 -10.67 7.94 -15.57
C PRO A 74 -9.30 8.56 -15.27
N LEU A 75 -8.87 8.58 -14.00
CA LEU A 75 -7.58 9.14 -13.61
C LEU A 75 -6.41 8.30 -14.17
N ILE A 76 -6.49 6.97 -14.06
CA ILE A 76 -5.46 6.05 -14.56
C ILE A 76 -5.43 6.03 -16.09
N ASN A 77 -6.59 6.09 -16.73
CA ASN A 77 -6.71 6.13 -18.18
C ASN A 77 -6.39 7.51 -18.80
N HIS A 78 -6.10 8.51 -17.97
CA HIS A 78 -5.75 9.83 -18.45
C HIS A 78 -4.50 9.79 -19.31
N ARG A 79 -4.56 10.46 -20.48
CA ARG A 79 -3.54 10.45 -21.54
C ARG A 79 -2.12 10.77 -21.08
N SER A 80 -1.96 11.52 -20.00
CA SER A 80 -0.66 11.92 -19.43
C SER A 80 -0.07 10.93 -18.44
N LEU A 81 -0.89 10.11 -17.76
CA LEU A 81 -0.44 9.22 -16.69
C LEU A 81 -0.19 7.80 -17.19
N ARG A 82 -1.01 7.32 -18.11
CA ARG A 82 -0.92 5.98 -18.69
C ARG A 82 0.48 5.62 -19.22
N PRO A 83 1.15 6.43 -20.05
CA PRO A 83 2.47 6.09 -20.59
C PRO A 83 3.56 6.04 -19.50
N LYS A 84 3.40 6.81 -18.41
CA LYS A 84 4.36 6.76 -17.29
C LYS A 84 4.31 5.45 -16.52
N PHE A 85 3.13 4.83 -16.43
CA PHE A 85 2.97 3.52 -15.82
C PHE A 85 3.39 2.40 -16.76
N GLU A 86 3.02 2.48 -18.03
CA GLU A 86 3.35 1.45 -19.03
C GLU A 86 4.85 1.31 -19.27
N ASN A 87 5.63 2.38 -19.17
CA ASN A 87 7.09 2.36 -19.32
C ASN A 87 7.84 1.90 -18.06
N ASN A 88 7.16 1.64 -16.94
CA ASN A 88 7.81 1.21 -15.70
C ASN A 88 7.91 -0.31 -15.64
N SER A 89 9.14 -0.83 -15.68
CA SER A 89 9.44 -2.27 -15.62
C SER A 89 8.86 -2.96 -14.36
N LEU A 90 8.86 -2.28 -13.21
CA LEU A 90 8.28 -2.81 -11.98
C LEU A 90 6.76 -2.95 -12.08
N TYR A 91 6.10 -1.96 -12.69
CA TYR A 91 4.66 -1.99 -12.92
C TYR A 91 4.29 -3.15 -13.85
N GLN A 92 5.00 -3.32 -14.96
CA GLN A 92 4.75 -4.39 -15.92
C GLN A 92 4.92 -5.79 -15.29
N LYS A 93 5.97 -6.01 -14.51
CA LYS A 93 6.19 -7.26 -13.76
C LYS A 93 5.05 -7.52 -12.77
N SER A 94 4.68 -6.52 -12.00
CA SER A 94 3.58 -6.62 -11.02
C SER A 94 2.25 -6.91 -11.69
N LEU A 95 1.97 -6.25 -12.81
CA LEU A 95 0.75 -6.46 -13.58
C LEU A 95 0.70 -7.86 -14.21
N HIS A 96 1.86 -8.38 -14.68
CA HIS A 96 1.96 -9.73 -15.22
C HIS A 96 1.65 -10.79 -14.14
N ILE A 97 2.21 -10.65 -12.95
CA ILE A 97 1.93 -11.54 -11.80
C ILE A 97 0.46 -11.43 -11.41
N PHE A 98 -0.07 -10.21 -11.34
CA PHE A 98 -1.47 -9.98 -11.01
C PHE A 98 -2.43 -10.64 -12.00
N LYS A 99 -2.16 -10.59 -13.30
CA LYS A 99 -3.00 -11.19 -14.35
C LYS A 99 -3.11 -12.71 -14.27
N LYS A 100 -2.14 -13.41 -13.65
CA LYS A 100 -2.19 -14.86 -13.49
C LYS A 100 -3.31 -15.32 -12.56
N SER A 101 -3.51 -14.62 -11.44
CA SER A 101 -4.52 -14.98 -10.43
C SER A 101 -5.05 -13.75 -9.71
N PRO A 102 -5.76 -12.86 -10.42
CA PRO A 102 -6.15 -11.56 -9.88
C PRO A 102 -7.10 -11.68 -8.68
N PHE A 103 -8.03 -12.63 -8.71
CA PHE A 103 -8.97 -12.86 -7.62
C PHE A 103 -8.26 -13.31 -6.34
N LEU A 104 -7.37 -14.31 -6.43
CA LEU A 104 -6.66 -14.85 -5.28
C LEU A 104 -5.69 -13.81 -4.68
N LEU A 105 -4.98 -13.06 -5.53
CA LEU A 105 -4.08 -12.02 -5.07
C LEU A 105 -4.82 -10.87 -4.37
N LEU A 106 -5.96 -10.44 -4.91
CA LEU A 106 -6.80 -9.42 -4.29
C LEU A 106 -7.40 -9.89 -2.97
N SER A 107 -8.00 -11.10 -2.96
CA SER A 107 -8.62 -11.68 -1.78
C SER A 107 -7.59 -11.97 -0.69
N GLY A 108 -6.45 -12.56 -1.04
CA GLY A 108 -5.36 -12.84 -0.11
C GLY A 108 -4.73 -11.56 0.47
N ALA A 109 -4.49 -10.55 -0.37
CA ALA A 109 -4.00 -9.25 0.10
C ALA A 109 -5.02 -8.53 1.00
N ALA A 110 -6.32 -8.65 0.69
CA ALA A 110 -7.39 -8.06 1.50
C ALA A 110 -7.54 -8.74 2.88
N MET A 111 -7.25 -10.03 2.96
CA MET A 111 -7.25 -10.81 4.21
C MET A 111 -5.99 -10.56 5.05
N SER A 112 -4.84 -10.39 4.39
CA SER A 112 -3.54 -10.19 5.03
C SER A 112 -3.40 -8.79 5.66
N PRO A 113 -2.53 -8.60 6.69
CA PRO A 113 -2.14 -7.29 7.17
C PRO A 113 -1.24 -6.50 6.20
N ILE A 114 -0.93 -7.07 5.03
CA ILE A 114 -0.12 -6.42 4.00
C ILE A 114 -0.86 -5.20 3.44
N PRO A 115 -0.14 -4.11 3.07
CA PRO A 115 -0.75 -2.95 2.45
C PRO A 115 -1.53 -3.34 1.18
N TYR A 116 -2.84 -3.25 1.24
CA TYR A 116 -3.75 -3.64 0.15
C TYR A 116 -3.74 -2.66 -1.03
N TYR A 117 -3.33 -1.42 -0.80
CA TYR A 117 -3.41 -0.33 -1.79
C TYR A 117 -2.73 -0.62 -3.14
N PRO A 118 -1.52 -1.24 -3.20
CA PRO A 118 -0.91 -1.58 -4.49
C PRO A 118 -1.76 -2.54 -5.33
N PHE A 119 -2.37 -3.55 -4.70
CA PHE A 119 -3.21 -4.53 -5.39
C PHE A 119 -4.52 -3.91 -5.90
N LYS A 120 -5.10 -3.00 -5.11
CA LYS A 120 -6.26 -2.20 -5.50
C LYS A 120 -5.96 -1.35 -6.73
N PHE A 121 -4.82 -0.65 -6.72
CA PHE A 121 -4.37 0.13 -7.88
C PHE A 121 -4.14 -0.75 -9.11
N LEU A 122 -3.45 -1.90 -8.98
CA LEU A 122 -3.20 -2.83 -10.07
C LEU A 122 -4.49 -3.38 -10.67
N SER A 123 -5.51 -3.65 -9.86
CA SER A 123 -6.78 -4.18 -10.36
C SER A 123 -7.51 -3.16 -11.23
N ILE A 124 -7.51 -1.89 -10.84
CA ILE A 124 -8.14 -0.81 -11.59
C ILE A 124 -7.33 -0.52 -12.85
N ALA A 125 -6.01 -0.40 -12.74
CA ALA A 125 -5.11 -0.15 -13.86
C ALA A 125 -5.06 -1.32 -14.88
N GLY A 126 -5.28 -2.55 -14.40
CA GLY A 126 -5.40 -3.74 -15.24
C GLY A 126 -6.78 -3.94 -15.87
N ASN A 127 -7.72 -2.99 -15.72
CA ASN A 127 -9.11 -3.08 -16.17
C ASN A 127 -9.81 -4.36 -15.68
N TYR A 128 -9.54 -4.77 -14.42
CA TYR A 128 -10.18 -5.94 -13.84
C TYR A 128 -11.68 -5.67 -13.63
N PRO A 129 -12.60 -6.59 -14.00
CA PRO A 129 -14.04 -6.33 -13.95
C PRO A 129 -14.51 -5.96 -12.55
N LEU A 130 -15.30 -4.88 -12.44
CA LEU A 130 -15.76 -4.31 -11.17
C LEU A 130 -16.39 -5.37 -10.24
N TRP A 131 -17.25 -6.22 -10.78
CA TRP A 131 -17.91 -7.26 -9.99
C TRP A 131 -16.94 -8.27 -9.38
N LYS A 132 -15.97 -8.74 -10.17
CA LYS A 132 -14.92 -9.65 -9.70
C LYS A 132 -14.01 -8.97 -8.69
N TYR A 133 -13.71 -7.68 -8.89
CA TYR A 133 -12.97 -6.86 -7.94
C TYR A 133 -13.72 -6.75 -6.61
N GLN A 134 -15.01 -6.41 -6.64
CA GLN A 134 -15.83 -6.28 -5.44
C GLN A 134 -15.97 -7.61 -4.69
N THR A 135 -16.25 -8.70 -5.38
CA THR A 135 -16.36 -10.02 -4.75
C THR A 135 -15.04 -10.45 -4.12
N ALA A 136 -13.90 -10.26 -4.77
CA ALA A 136 -12.59 -10.58 -4.21
C ALA A 136 -12.29 -9.73 -2.95
N LEU A 137 -12.65 -8.44 -2.99
CA LEU A 137 -12.49 -7.52 -1.88
C LEU A 137 -13.33 -7.93 -0.67
N LEU A 138 -14.60 -8.24 -0.89
CA LEU A 138 -15.53 -8.62 0.17
C LEU A 138 -15.17 -9.98 0.78
N VAL A 139 -14.89 -10.98 -0.07
CA VAL A 139 -14.48 -12.33 0.38
C VAL A 139 -13.18 -12.27 1.20
N GLY A 140 -12.20 -11.47 0.79
CA GLY A 140 -10.95 -11.35 1.52
C GLY A 140 -11.09 -10.59 2.85
N ARG A 141 -11.92 -9.55 2.90
CA ARG A 141 -12.07 -8.72 4.11
C ARG A 141 -13.06 -9.25 5.14
N MET A 142 -14.06 -10.03 4.72
CA MET A 142 -15.06 -10.55 5.65
C MET A 142 -14.44 -11.33 6.82
N PRO A 143 -13.58 -12.34 6.61
CA PRO A 143 -13.00 -13.09 7.72
C PRO A 143 -12.13 -12.19 8.61
N ARG A 144 -11.40 -11.23 8.02
CA ARG A 144 -10.58 -10.27 8.78
C ARG A 144 -11.43 -9.40 9.70
N TYR A 145 -12.53 -8.81 9.19
CA TYR A 145 -13.40 -7.96 10.01
C TYR A 145 -14.12 -8.75 11.09
N PHE A 146 -14.53 -9.96 10.76
CA PHE A 146 -15.17 -10.86 11.74
C PHE A 146 -14.20 -11.22 12.87
N LEU A 147 -12.95 -11.59 12.54
CA LEU A 147 -11.93 -11.90 13.54
C LEU A 147 -11.58 -10.68 14.39
N LEU A 148 -11.43 -9.51 13.78
CA LEU A 148 -11.16 -8.26 14.51
C LEU A 148 -12.33 -7.89 15.43
N ALA A 149 -13.57 -8.04 14.97
CA ALA A 149 -14.75 -7.77 15.80
C ALA A 149 -14.86 -8.77 16.96
N LEU A 150 -14.55 -10.06 16.71
CA LEU A 150 -14.51 -11.09 17.76
C LEU A 150 -13.44 -10.76 18.79
N LEU A 151 -12.23 -10.38 18.35
CA LEU A 151 -11.14 -9.94 19.22
C LEU A 151 -11.52 -8.70 20.03
N GLY A 152 -12.14 -7.70 19.41
CA GLY A 152 -12.59 -6.48 20.10
C GLY A 152 -13.60 -6.78 21.20
N LYS A 153 -14.51 -7.72 20.96
CA LYS A 153 -15.48 -8.18 21.95
C LYS A 153 -14.84 -9.01 23.07
N ALA A 154 -13.89 -9.89 22.72
CA ALA A 154 -13.24 -10.79 23.70
C ALA A 154 -12.25 -10.05 24.61
N LEU A 155 -11.42 -9.16 24.04
CA LEU A 155 -10.36 -8.48 24.79
C LEU A 155 -10.86 -7.26 25.57
N GLN A 156 -12.02 -6.71 25.26
CA GLN A 156 -12.58 -5.49 25.88
C GLN A 156 -11.51 -4.38 26.07
N VAL A 157 -10.69 -4.18 25.04
CA VAL A 157 -9.57 -3.23 25.07
C VAL A 157 -10.02 -1.86 25.56
N PRO A 158 -9.36 -1.24 26.55
CA PRO A 158 -9.78 0.04 27.08
C PRO A 158 -9.82 1.12 25.98
N THR A 159 -10.86 1.93 26.01
CA THR A 159 -11.12 2.94 24.96
C THR A 159 -9.97 3.91 24.77
N TRP A 160 -9.30 4.32 25.86
CA TRP A 160 -8.15 5.23 25.80
C TRP A 160 -6.99 4.65 24.97
N LEU A 161 -6.73 3.32 25.10
CA LEU A 161 -5.69 2.64 24.34
C LEU A 161 -6.02 2.63 22.84
N LEU A 162 -7.29 2.39 22.48
CA LEU A 162 -7.73 2.43 21.09
C LEU A 162 -7.60 3.83 20.49
N VAL A 163 -7.89 4.88 21.27
CA VAL A 163 -7.70 6.27 20.88
C VAL A 163 -6.22 6.57 20.63
N VAL A 164 -5.34 6.14 21.53
CA VAL A 164 -3.89 6.31 21.37
C VAL A 164 -3.41 5.59 20.10
N ILE A 165 -3.80 4.33 19.90
CA ILE A 165 -3.45 3.57 18.69
C ILE A 165 -3.95 4.28 17.43
N PHE A 166 -5.17 4.81 17.46
CA PHE A 166 -5.74 5.57 16.34
C PHE A 166 -4.87 6.78 15.98
N PHE A 167 -4.49 7.60 16.96
CA PHE A 167 -3.64 8.76 16.74
C PHE A 167 -2.23 8.38 16.28
N VAL A 168 -1.63 7.34 16.85
CA VAL A 168 -0.31 6.84 16.44
C VAL A 168 -0.35 6.38 14.98
N LEU A 169 -1.36 5.58 14.59
CA LEU A 169 -1.51 5.13 13.20
C LEU A 169 -1.76 6.28 12.23
N MET A 170 -2.49 7.30 12.67
CA MET A 170 -2.73 8.50 11.87
C MET A 170 -1.45 9.34 11.68
N MET A 171 -0.57 9.38 12.70
CA MET A 171 0.69 10.13 12.65
C MET A 171 1.81 9.42 11.87
N LEU A 172 1.76 8.09 11.73
CA LEU A 172 2.79 7.32 11.03
C LEU A 172 3.10 7.81 9.60
N PRO A 173 2.11 8.06 8.72
CA PRO A 173 2.40 8.56 7.37
C PRO A 173 3.01 9.96 7.36
N PHE A 174 2.68 10.81 8.34
CA PHE A 174 3.29 12.14 8.49
C PHE A 174 4.73 12.04 8.99
N ALA A 175 5.01 11.17 9.95
CA ALA A 175 6.36 10.92 10.47
C ALA A 175 7.31 10.36 9.38
N GLN A 176 6.81 9.54 8.47
CA GLN A 176 7.58 9.02 7.34
C GLN A 176 7.95 10.12 6.33
N LYS A 177 7.08 11.10 6.10
CA LYS A 177 7.38 12.25 5.23
C LYS A 177 8.45 13.16 5.80
N LEU A 178 8.50 13.31 7.12
CA LEU A 178 9.52 14.11 7.81
C LEU A 178 10.94 13.50 7.77
N LYS A 179 11.05 12.17 7.66
CA LYS A 179 12.35 11.46 7.61
C LYS A 179 12.99 11.40 6.21
N LEU A 180 12.33 11.88 5.15
CA LEU A 180 12.79 11.72 3.76
C LEU A 180 13.68 12.82 3.16
N PRO A 181 13.97 14.01 3.77
CA PRO A 181 14.83 14.99 3.10
C PRO A 181 16.32 14.60 3.00
N GLY A 182 16.81 13.68 3.84
CA GLY A 182 18.25 13.41 3.95
C GLY A 182 18.85 12.40 2.96
N LYS A 183 18.07 11.49 2.37
CA LYS A 183 18.65 10.42 1.52
C LYS A 183 18.90 10.83 0.08
N LYS A 184 18.08 11.69 -0.51
CA LYS A 184 18.27 12.14 -1.90
C LYS A 184 19.50 13.04 -2.06
N HIS A 185 19.78 13.91 -1.08
CA HIS A 185 20.97 14.78 -1.13
C HIS A 185 22.28 13.99 -0.99
N ARG A 186 22.30 12.93 -0.18
CA ARG A 186 23.49 12.07 -0.03
C ARG A 186 23.78 11.22 -1.27
N GLN A 187 22.75 10.77 -1.98
CA GLN A 187 22.95 10.01 -3.23
C GLN A 187 23.40 10.90 -4.38
N HIS A 188 22.89 12.12 -4.48
CA HIS A 188 23.39 13.09 -5.49
C HIS A 188 24.83 13.52 -5.21
N ALA A 189 25.18 13.75 -3.97
CA ALA A 189 26.56 14.09 -3.58
C ALA A 189 27.54 12.92 -3.81
N ARG A 190 27.11 11.67 -3.57
CA ARG A 190 27.92 10.47 -3.87
C ARG A 190 28.12 10.26 -5.37
N ARG A 191 27.06 10.45 -6.19
CA ARG A 191 27.16 10.37 -7.65
C ARG A 191 28.05 11.46 -8.24
N LYS A 192 27.98 12.69 -7.68
CA LYS A 192 28.84 13.79 -8.11
C LYS A 192 30.31 13.52 -7.80
N LYS A 193 30.62 13.01 -6.59
CA LYS A 193 31.99 12.60 -6.22
C LYS A 193 32.50 11.41 -7.01
N GLN A 194 31.64 10.49 -7.43
CA GLN A 194 32.03 9.35 -8.25
C GLN A 194 32.33 9.79 -9.69
N ALA A 195 31.48 10.62 -10.29
CA ALA A 195 31.71 11.20 -11.61
C ALA A 195 32.98 12.07 -11.65
N GLU A 196 33.29 12.76 -10.56
CA GLU A 196 34.51 13.58 -10.44
C GLU A 196 35.79 12.74 -10.30
N ARG A 197 35.70 11.57 -9.65
CA ARG A 197 36.80 10.58 -9.61
C ARG A 197 37.02 9.91 -10.96
N ASP A 198 35.94 9.56 -11.64
CA ASP A 198 36.00 8.89 -12.96
C ASP A 198 36.52 9.84 -14.05
N LEU A 199 36.43 11.17 -13.85
CA LEU A 199 37.02 12.21 -14.72
C LEU A 199 38.51 12.46 -14.45
N VAL A 200 38.98 12.17 -13.22
CA VAL A 200 40.37 12.41 -12.83
C VAL A 200 41.28 11.18 -13.04
N MET A 201 40.69 9.99 -13.16
CA MET A 201 41.45 8.72 -13.29
C MET A 201 41.82 8.26 -14.70
N PRO A 202 41.32 8.76 -15.83
CA PRO A 202 41.72 8.23 -17.14
C PRO A 202 43.12 8.62 -17.56
N GLU A 203 43.79 9.56 -16.91
CA GLU A 203 45.10 10.08 -17.39
C GLU A 203 46.29 9.34 -16.80
N TYR A 204 46.13 8.49 -15.79
CA TYR A 204 47.24 7.77 -15.16
C TYR A 204 47.51 6.36 -15.71
N ASP A 205 46.54 5.71 -16.33
CA ASP A 205 46.72 4.35 -16.90
C ASP A 205 47.34 4.32 -18.30
N GLU A 206 47.40 5.48 -19.01
CA GLU A 206 48.07 5.58 -20.33
C GLU A 206 49.57 5.90 -20.27
N LEU A 207 50.13 6.18 -19.09
CA LEU A 207 51.53 6.65 -18.96
C LEU A 207 52.49 5.61 -18.41
N ILE A 208 52.11 4.37 -18.26
CA ILE A 208 53.07 3.28 -17.93
C ILE A 208 53.26 2.41 -19.18
N PRO A 209 54.30 2.65 -20.00
CA PRO A 209 54.64 1.71 -21.02
C PRO A 209 55.18 0.43 -20.32
N ILE A 210 54.48 -0.66 -20.51
CA ILE A 210 54.99 -1.97 -20.15
C ILE A 210 56.26 -2.18 -20.96
N SER A 211 57.40 -2.13 -20.30
CA SER A 211 58.69 -2.46 -20.91
C SER A 211 58.67 -4.00 -21.18
N GLU A 212 58.31 -4.38 -22.39
CA GLU A 212 58.73 -5.65 -22.97
C GLU A 212 60.24 -5.66 -23.08
N GLY A 213 60.86 -6.58 -22.35
CA GLY A 213 62.26 -6.84 -22.57
C GLY A 213 62.97 -7.36 -21.33
N ALA A 214 62.92 -8.66 -21.08
CA ALA A 214 64.05 -9.42 -20.54
C ALA A 214 63.62 -10.85 -20.14
N ASP A 215 63.50 -11.72 -21.11
CA ASP A 215 63.62 -13.15 -20.87
C ASP A 215 64.41 -13.80 -21.99
N SER A 216 65.70 -13.73 -21.85
CA SER A 216 66.65 -14.67 -22.45
C SER A 216 67.79 -14.74 -21.46
N TYR A 217 67.91 -15.87 -20.74
CA TYR A 217 69.18 -16.52 -20.38
C TYR A 217 68.97 -17.61 -19.33
N HIS A 218 69.34 -18.75 -19.71
CA HIS A 218 69.86 -19.90 -18.98
C HIS A 218 69.07 -21.21 -19.04
N THR A 219 69.30 -21.91 -20.13
CA THR A 219 69.33 -23.35 -20.13
C THR A 219 70.72 -23.79 -19.65
N VAL A 220 70.77 -24.54 -18.58
CA VAL A 220 71.95 -25.34 -18.18
C VAL A 220 71.54 -26.80 -18.23
N PRO A 221 72.30 -27.70 -18.98
CA PRO A 221 72.04 -29.12 -18.95
C PRO A 221 72.80 -29.73 -17.79
N ASN A 222 72.17 -30.58 -17.03
CA ASN A 222 72.85 -31.50 -16.13
C ASN A 222 72.96 -32.90 -16.73
N SER A 223 74.19 -33.31 -16.76
CA SER A 223 74.68 -34.64 -16.86
C SER A 223 74.18 -35.59 -15.77
#